data_e273fa53e89e470724d4e66f021bb7f8
#
_entry.id   e273fa53e89e470724d4e66f021bb7f8
#
_cell.length_a   1.000
_cell.length_b   1.000
_cell.length_c   1.000
_cell.angle_alpha   90.00
_cell.angle_beta   90.00
_cell.angle_gamma   90.00
#
_symmetry.space_group_name_H-M   'P 1'
#
loop_
_entity.id
_entity.type
_entity.pdbx_description
1 polymer ?
#
loop_
_entity_poly.entity_id
_entity_poly.type
_entity_poly.pdbx_seq_one_letter_code
_entity_poly.pdbx_strand_id
1 'polypeptide(L)'
;MDLTSFKHSAAGRIVAGLCAVCLLSGLLSGCAAPAGSDSPEADALPVITVGSDNYPPFNYQDTSGHPTGIDVDLATEAFRRMGYRAQFATIDWEEKKNLVESGAIDCIWGSFSINGREDQYLWTQPYMYSRQVIAVRKDSGIYSLSDLAGKRIAVQSTTKPEELFLSHTDPRIPAPGEVFSLQNPELLYPYLSKGYADAIAAHETSILQCMDDYGLELRILDEPLLTVGLGVAFARTDDRGLAQELSRTFSQMRDDGTTQQILGKYLENPQKYMEASSYAND
;
A
#
# COMPACT_ATOMS: atom_id res chain seq x y z
N MET A 1 -45.33 -36.08 -9.87
CA MET A 1 -45.73 -36.81 -8.68
C MET A 1 -45.49 -35.84 -7.54
N ASP A 2 -46.45 -35.09 -7.31
CA ASP A 2 -47.51 -34.93 -6.28
C ASP A 2 -46.89 -34.28 -5.05
N LEU A 3 -47.15 -32.99 -4.79
CA LEU A 3 -48.35 -32.29 -4.31
C LEU A 3 -48.94 -32.89 -3.03
N THR A 4 -48.96 -32.05 -2.00
CA THR A 4 -50.09 -31.72 -1.09
C THR A 4 -49.51 -31.15 0.22
N SER A 5 -49.69 -29.89 0.59
CA SER A 5 -50.89 -29.15 0.98
C SER A 5 -51.55 -29.65 2.29
N PHE A 6 -51.55 -28.76 3.33
CA PHE A 6 -52.64 -28.58 4.31
C PHE A 6 -52.28 -27.37 5.18
N LYS A 7 -52.87 -26.35 5.22
CA LYS A 7 -54.14 -25.60 5.45
C LYS A 7 -54.76 -25.75 6.86
N HIS A 8 -54.96 -24.55 7.45
CA HIS A 8 -56.01 -24.06 8.35
C HIS A 8 -55.92 -24.45 9.83
N SER A 9 -56.30 -23.61 10.80
CA SER A 9 -57.49 -22.74 11.05
C SER A 9 -57.21 -21.95 12.36
N ALA A 10 -57.31 -20.68 12.49
CA ALA A 10 -58.45 -19.79 12.77
C ALA A 10 -59.17 -19.88 14.10
N ALA A 11 -59.47 -18.67 14.62
CA ALA A 11 -60.43 -18.24 15.63
C ALA A 11 -60.00 -18.27 17.11
N GLY A 12 -59.97 -17.23 17.88
CA GLY A 12 -60.82 -16.06 17.99
C GLY A 12 -61.29 -15.95 19.42
N ARG A 13 -61.16 -14.80 20.09
CA ARG A 13 -62.19 -14.21 20.96
C ARG A 13 -61.73 -12.91 21.63
N ILE A 14 -62.54 -11.87 21.37
CA ILE A 14 -62.60 -10.57 21.94
C ILE A 14 -63.11 -10.65 23.38
N VAL A 15 -62.49 -9.95 24.34
CA VAL A 15 -63.20 -9.42 25.50
C VAL A 15 -62.68 -8.02 25.78
N ALA A 16 -63.62 -7.08 25.76
CA ALA A 16 -63.44 -5.69 26.11
C ALA A 16 -63.52 -5.52 27.65
N GLY A 17 -62.76 -4.57 28.19
CA GLY A 17 -62.91 -4.16 29.60
C GLY A 17 -62.23 -2.81 29.81
N LEU A 18 -63.06 -1.84 30.16
CA LEU A 18 -62.84 -0.40 30.35
C LEU A 18 -61.93 0.00 31.51
N CYS A 19 -61.28 1.19 31.34
CA CYS A 19 -60.97 2.26 32.25
C CYS A 19 -60.03 1.99 33.45
N ALA A 20 -58.93 2.72 33.45
CA ALA A 20 -58.61 3.69 34.48
C ALA A 20 -57.44 4.60 34.06
N VAL A 21 -57.67 5.89 34.09
CA VAL A 21 -56.70 6.97 33.94
C VAL A 21 -55.81 7.01 35.18
N CYS A 22 -54.50 6.94 35.03
CA CYS A 22 -53.55 7.48 36.02
C CYS A 22 -52.41 8.17 35.25
N LEU A 23 -52.43 9.47 35.30
CA LEU A 23 -51.29 10.36 35.08
C LEU A 23 -50.20 10.03 36.08
N LEU A 24 -48.96 9.81 35.66
CA LEU A 24 -47.74 10.31 36.35
C LEU A 24 -46.50 10.08 35.46
N SER A 25 -45.95 11.21 35.04
CA SER A 25 -44.52 11.53 35.03
C SER A 25 -43.53 10.53 34.44
N GLY A 26 -43.11 10.79 33.25
CA GLY A 26 -41.87 10.68 32.56
C GLY A 26 -40.60 10.14 33.23
N LEU A 27 -39.98 9.29 32.54
CA LEU A 27 -38.54 9.20 32.41
C LEU A 27 -38.27 8.65 31.00
N LEU A 28 -37.93 9.56 30.13
CA LEU A 28 -37.34 9.24 28.81
C LEU A 28 -35.97 8.61 29.05
N SER A 29 -35.90 7.30 29.15
CA SER A 29 -34.64 6.58 28.91
C SER A 29 -34.51 6.41 27.39
N GLY A 30 -33.89 7.37 26.76
CA GLY A 30 -33.43 7.24 25.40
C GLY A 30 -32.35 6.16 25.33
N CYS A 31 -32.64 5.01 24.74
CA CYS A 31 -31.60 4.13 24.20
C CYS A 31 -30.89 4.87 23.08
N ALA A 32 -29.75 5.49 23.42
CA ALA A 32 -28.82 5.95 22.40
C ALA A 32 -28.22 4.69 21.75
N ALA A 33 -28.59 4.45 20.49
CA ALA A 33 -27.80 3.60 19.61
C ALA A 33 -26.37 4.16 19.56
N PRO A 34 -25.32 3.32 19.51
CA PRO A 34 -23.99 3.83 19.26
C PRO A 34 -23.98 4.45 17.87
N ALA A 35 -23.99 5.77 17.83
CA ALA A 35 -23.67 6.50 16.62
C ALA A 35 -22.25 6.11 16.22
N GLY A 36 -22.10 5.62 15.00
CA GLY A 36 -20.79 5.50 14.38
C GLY A 36 -20.09 6.85 14.53
N SER A 37 -18.89 6.85 15.08
CA SER A 37 -18.10 8.05 15.33
C SER A 37 -17.49 8.56 14.01
N ASP A 38 -18.31 9.09 13.12
CA ASP A 38 -17.88 10.10 12.16
C ASP A 38 -17.83 11.41 12.96
N SER A 39 -16.68 11.71 13.53
CA SER A 39 -16.46 12.95 14.26
C SER A 39 -16.52 14.10 13.26
N PRO A 40 -17.43 15.08 13.42
CA PRO A 40 -17.51 16.25 12.55
C PRO A 40 -16.23 17.08 12.48
N GLU A 41 -15.29 16.85 13.38
CA GLU A 41 -14.02 17.53 13.49
C GLU A 41 -12.98 17.05 12.42
N ALA A 42 -13.10 15.80 11.94
CA ALA A 42 -12.19 15.25 10.94
C ALA A 42 -12.41 15.85 9.53
N ASP A 43 -13.64 16.24 9.21
CA ASP A 43 -13.96 16.89 7.92
C ASP A 43 -13.54 18.36 7.85
N ALA A 44 -13.20 18.98 8.99
CA ALA A 44 -12.75 20.36 9.06
C ALA A 44 -11.23 20.53 8.84
N LEU A 45 -10.46 19.44 8.83
CA LEU A 45 -9.01 19.50 8.66
C LEU A 45 -8.61 19.79 7.21
N PRO A 46 -7.54 20.59 7.00
CA PRO A 46 -7.00 20.76 5.66
C PRO A 46 -6.56 19.41 5.08
N VAL A 47 -6.74 19.26 3.77
CA VAL A 47 -6.50 18.01 3.05
C VAL A 47 -5.09 18.02 2.45
N ILE A 48 -4.42 16.87 2.54
CA ILE A 48 -3.22 16.54 1.77
C ILE A 48 -3.56 15.42 0.79
N THR A 49 -3.41 15.69 -0.50
CA THR A 49 -3.62 14.71 -1.56
C THR A 49 -2.36 13.88 -1.78
N VAL A 50 -2.46 12.59 -1.48
CA VAL A 50 -1.39 11.60 -1.62
C VAL A 50 -1.57 10.85 -2.93
N GLY A 51 -0.58 10.94 -3.84
CA GLY A 51 -0.59 10.21 -5.11
C GLY A 51 0.20 8.91 -5.04
N SER A 52 -0.42 7.82 -5.47
CA SER A 52 0.19 6.50 -5.64
C SER A 52 -0.50 5.71 -6.74
N ASP A 53 0.17 4.69 -7.27
CA ASP A 53 -0.46 3.65 -8.08
C ASP A 53 -1.06 2.53 -7.22
N ASN A 54 -1.65 1.52 -7.86
CA ASN A 54 -2.14 0.32 -7.17
C ASN A 54 -0.98 -0.67 -6.99
N TYR A 55 -0.45 -0.76 -5.77
CA TYR A 55 0.74 -1.55 -5.47
C TYR A 55 0.68 -2.24 -4.10
N PRO A 56 -0.02 -3.40 -3.97
CA PRO A 56 -0.07 -4.16 -2.72
C PRO A 56 1.32 -4.62 -2.25
N PRO A 57 1.59 -4.65 -0.93
CA PRO A 57 0.73 -4.29 0.20
C PRO A 57 0.82 -2.80 0.59
N PHE A 58 1.41 -1.94 -0.24
CA PHE A 58 1.65 -0.53 0.11
C PHE A 58 0.42 0.36 -0.08
N ASN A 59 -0.13 0.37 -1.30
CA ASN A 59 -1.31 1.14 -1.67
C ASN A 59 -2.20 0.28 -2.57
N TYR A 60 -3.44 0.03 -2.15
CA TYR A 60 -4.43 -0.68 -2.94
C TYR A 60 -5.83 -0.38 -2.43
N GLN A 61 -6.85 -0.91 -3.09
CA GLN A 61 -8.22 -0.79 -2.62
C GLN A 61 -8.68 -2.13 -2.03
N ASP A 62 -9.39 -2.06 -0.91
CA ASP A 62 -10.04 -3.23 -0.34
C ASP A 62 -11.27 -3.66 -1.20
N THR A 63 -11.93 -4.72 -0.80
CA THR A 63 -13.11 -5.26 -1.50
C THR A 63 -14.30 -4.29 -1.54
N SER A 64 -14.28 -3.24 -0.72
CA SER A 64 -15.30 -2.18 -0.66
C SER A 64 -14.88 -0.94 -1.44
N GLY A 65 -13.67 -0.95 -2.03
CA GLY A 65 -13.12 0.17 -2.80
C GLY A 65 -12.47 1.27 -1.93
N HIS A 66 -12.22 1.00 -0.64
CA HIS A 66 -11.52 1.95 0.21
C HIS A 66 -10.00 1.79 0.09
N PRO A 67 -9.24 2.91 0.07
CA PRO A 67 -7.79 2.87 0.13
C PRO A 67 -7.32 2.13 1.38
N THR A 68 -6.38 1.23 1.22
CA THR A 68 -5.75 0.45 2.29
C THR A 68 -4.30 0.12 1.95
N GLY A 69 -3.54 -0.34 2.93
CA GLY A 69 -2.14 -0.73 2.77
C GLY A 69 -1.21 0.00 3.71
N ILE A 70 0.06 -0.40 3.69
CA ILE A 70 1.11 0.13 4.58
C ILE A 70 1.20 1.65 4.48
N ASP A 71 1.30 2.17 3.26
CA ASP A 71 1.50 3.60 3.02
C ASP A 71 0.23 4.39 3.34
N VAL A 72 -0.95 3.80 3.07
CA VAL A 72 -2.24 4.41 3.42
C VAL A 72 -2.39 4.58 4.93
N ASP A 73 -2.11 3.53 5.70
CA ASP A 73 -2.22 3.57 7.16
C ASP A 73 -1.18 4.54 7.78
N LEU A 74 0.07 4.50 7.28
CA LEU A 74 1.12 5.41 7.74
C LEU A 74 0.79 6.87 7.41
N ALA A 75 0.31 7.15 6.18
CA ALA A 75 -0.06 8.50 5.76
C ALA A 75 -1.24 9.04 6.56
N THR A 76 -2.26 8.22 6.77
CA THR A 76 -3.44 8.58 7.54
C THR A 76 -3.07 8.99 8.96
N GLU A 77 -2.27 8.19 9.65
CA GLU A 77 -1.86 8.49 11.02
C GLU A 77 -0.87 9.67 11.09
N ALA A 78 0.11 9.73 10.18
CA ALA A 78 1.09 10.80 10.17
C ALA A 78 0.44 12.16 9.90
N PHE A 79 -0.39 12.28 8.88
CA PHE A 79 -1.07 13.53 8.57
C PHE A 79 -2.10 13.92 9.64
N ARG A 80 -2.78 12.95 10.26
CA ARG A 80 -3.65 13.22 11.41
C ARG A 80 -2.87 13.86 12.58
N ARG A 81 -1.66 13.39 12.88
CA ARG A 81 -0.79 13.98 13.92
C ARG A 81 -0.34 15.40 13.57
N MET A 82 -0.18 15.67 12.29
CA MET A 82 0.18 16.99 11.78
C MET A 82 -1.03 17.95 11.65
N GLY A 83 -2.25 17.49 11.95
CA GLY A 83 -3.46 18.30 11.83
C GLY A 83 -4.02 18.38 10.41
N TYR A 84 -3.75 17.38 9.59
CA TYR A 84 -4.26 17.25 8.21
C TYR A 84 -5.09 15.97 8.07
N ARG A 85 -5.88 15.93 7.01
CA ARG A 85 -6.56 14.72 6.53
C ARG A 85 -5.91 14.24 5.22
N ALA A 86 -5.45 12.99 5.19
CA ALA A 86 -4.98 12.39 3.95
C ALA A 86 -6.15 12.09 3.01
N GLN A 87 -5.96 12.38 1.72
CA GLN A 87 -6.83 11.96 0.63
C GLN A 87 -5.99 11.23 -0.42
N PHE A 88 -6.38 10.02 -0.76
CA PHE A 88 -5.61 9.17 -1.67
C PHE A 88 -6.12 9.28 -3.10
N ALA A 89 -5.20 9.51 -4.03
CA ALA A 89 -5.46 9.59 -5.46
C ALA A 89 -4.65 8.49 -6.18
N THR A 90 -5.35 7.60 -6.88
CA THR A 90 -4.69 6.67 -7.79
C THR A 90 -4.20 7.43 -9.02
N ILE A 91 -2.91 7.35 -9.29
CA ILE A 91 -2.26 8.07 -10.40
C ILE A 91 -1.61 7.10 -11.38
N ASP A 92 -1.35 7.59 -12.58
CA ASP A 92 -0.39 6.99 -13.47
C ASP A 92 1.03 7.22 -12.90
N TRP A 93 1.74 6.12 -12.59
CA TRP A 93 3.06 6.22 -11.97
C TRP A 93 4.10 6.92 -12.84
N GLU A 94 3.96 6.88 -14.15
CA GLU A 94 4.84 7.59 -15.08
C GLU A 94 4.68 9.11 -14.95
N GLU A 95 3.47 9.59 -14.61
CA GLU A 95 3.14 11.00 -14.47
C GLU A 95 3.38 11.58 -13.07
N LYS A 96 3.82 10.77 -12.09
CA LYS A 96 3.98 11.19 -10.68
C LYS A 96 4.72 12.50 -10.49
N LYS A 97 5.79 12.71 -11.30
CA LYS A 97 6.60 13.93 -11.21
C LYS A 97 5.83 15.16 -11.69
N ASN A 98 5.19 15.07 -12.84
CA ASN A 98 4.38 16.15 -13.39
C ASN A 98 3.22 16.51 -12.48
N LEU A 99 2.59 15.49 -11.86
CA LEU A 99 1.45 15.69 -10.96
C LEU A 99 1.86 16.42 -9.67
N VAL A 100 2.99 16.06 -9.06
CA VAL A 100 3.44 16.73 -7.83
C VAL A 100 3.99 18.13 -8.13
N GLU A 101 4.71 18.33 -9.24
CA GLU A 101 5.25 19.64 -9.64
C GLU A 101 4.15 20.62 -10.04
N SER A 102 3.04 20.15 -10.60
CA SER A 102 1.88 20.98 -10.94
C SER A 102 0.95 21.26 -9.76
N GLY A 103 1.13 20.56 -8.63
CA GLY A 103 0.25 20.66 -7.47
C GLY A 103 -1.09 19.91 -7.64
N ALA A 104 -1.21 19.02 -8.63
CA ALA A 104 -2.37 18.15 -8.77
C ALA A 104 -2.44 17.11 -7.63
N ILE A 105 -1.29 16.74 -7.08
CA ILE A 105 -1.13 16.03 -5.82
C ILE A 105 -0.14 16.78 -4.94
N ASP A 106 -0.28 16.69 -3.63
CA ASP A 106 0.62 17.34 -2.67
C ASP A 106 1.92 16.57 -2.51
N CYS A 107 1.85 15.24 -2.52
CA CYS A 107 3.02 14.38 -2.39
C CYS A 107 2.85 13.04 -3.13
N ILE A 108 3.98 12.40 -3.42
CA ILE A 108 4.07 11.04 -3.94
C ILE A 108 4.39 10.13 -2.76
N TRP A 109 3.52 9.16 -2.47
CA TRP A 109 3.73 8.18 -1.41
C TRP A 109 3.25 6.80 -1.85
N GLY A 110 4.12 6.05 -2.46
CA GLY A 110 3.86 4.73 -3.04
C GLY A 110 5.13 3.90 -3.09
N SER A 111 5.61 3.39 -1.96
CA SER A 111 6.86 2.63 -1.86
C SER A 111 8.03 3.28 -2.65
N PHE A 112 8.09 4.62 -2.65
CA PHE A 112 8.97 5.36 -3.53
C PHE A 112 10.40 5.42 -3.02
N SER A 113 11.32 4.81 -3.77
CA SER A 113 12.75 4.73 -3.43
C SER A 113 13.43 6.09 -3.56
N ILE A 114 14.10 6.53 -2.50
CA ILE A 114 14.88 7.78 -2.47
C ILE A 114 16.16 7.66 -3.31
N ASN A 115 16.82 6.49 -3.25
CA ASN A 115 18.14 6.24 -3.80
C ASN A 115 18.29 6.70 -5.26
N GLY A 116 19.26 7.61 -5.53
CA GLY A 116 19.56 8.16 -6.83
C GLY A 116 18.53 9.17 -7.35
N ARG A 117 17.64 9.66 -6.48
CA ARG A 117 16.62 10.68 -6.79
C ARG A 117 16.62 11.82 -5.77
N GLU A 118 17.67 11.89 -4.95
CA GLU A 118 17.79 12.85 -3.83
C GLU A 118 17.61 14.30 -4.31
N ASP A 119 18.12 14.62 -5.49
CA ASP A 119 18.06 15.97 -6.07
C ASP A 119 16.77 16.24 -6.86
N GLN A 120 15.90 15.26 -7.05
CA GLN A 120 14.71 15.42 -7.90
C GLN A 120 13.50 15.95 -7.14
N TYR A 121 13.45 15.73 -5.83
CA TYR A 121 12.30 16.07 -4.97
C TYR A 121 12.77 16.64 -3.63
N LEU A 122 11.85 17.21 -2.85
CA LEU A 122 12.03 17.36 -1.42
C LEU A 122 11.55 16.07 -0.74
N TRP A 123 12.48 15.38 -0.12
CA TRP A 123 12.23 14.09 0.49
C TRP A 123 12.03 14.19 2.00
N THR A 124 11.18 13.31 2.52
CA THR A 124 11.23 12.95 3.94
C THR A 124 12.45 12.08 4.24
N GLN A 125 12.73 11.89 5.54
CA GLN A 125 13.52 10.72 5.95
C GLN A 125 12.79 9.44 5.55
N PRO A 126 13.50 8.31 5.34
CA PRO A 126 12.87 7.03 5.09
C PRO A 126 11.89 6.65 6.19
N TYR A 127 10.65 6.30 5.82
CA TYR A 127 9.67 5.75 6.76
C TYR A 127 9.84 4.24 6.95
N MET A 128 10.38 3.54 5.96
CA MET A 128 10.78 2.14 6.02
C MET A 128 11.87 1.84 4.98
N TYR A 129 12.43 0.63 5.06
CA TYR A 129 13.38 0.10 4.10
C TYR A 129 12.80 -1.13 3.41
N SER A 130 13.22 -1.38 2.17
CA SER A 130 12.77 -2.53 1.39
C SER A 130 13.88 -3.03 0.47
N ARG A 131 13.87 -4.33 0.15
CA ARG A 131 14.73 -4.90 -0.90
C ARG A 131 14.00 -4.87 -2.23
N GLN A 132 14.70 -4.46 -3.28
CA GLN A 132 14.34 -4.73 -4.66
C GLN A 132 14.97 -6.07 -5.04
N VAL A 133 14.18 -7.03 -5.46
CA VAL A 133 14.62 -8.40 -5.68
C VAL A 133 14.19 -8.91 -7.06
N ILE A 134 14.82 -10.00 -7.47
CA ILE A 134 14.41 -10.77 -8.67
C ILE A 134 13.54 -11.94 -8.22
N ALA A 135 12.41 -12.11 -8.90
CA ALA A 135 11.61 -13.33 -8.80
C ALA A 135 11.54 -14.05 -10.15
N VAL A 136 11.57 -15.36 -10.09
CA VAL A 136 11.55 -16.27 -11.24
C VAL A 136 10.56 -17.39 -10.98
N ARG A 137 10.15 -18.11 -12.04
CA ARG A 137 9.40 -19.34 -11.84
C ARG A 137 10.24 -20.35 -11.07
N LYS A 138 9.61 -21.12 -10.19
CA LYS A 138 10.26 -22.11 -9.33
C LYS A 138 11.09 -23.15 -10.09
N ASP A 139 10.64 -23.49 -11.30
CA ASP A 139 11.28 -24.45 -12.21
C ASP A 139 12.33 -23.83 -13.14
N SER A 140 12.60 -22.53 -13.03
CA SER A 140 13.61 -21.85 -13.86
C SER A 140 15.03 -22.26 -13.46
N GLY A 141 15.96 -22.21 -14.43
CA GLY A 141 17.39 -22.40 -14.19
C GLY A 141 18.14 -21.14 -13.73
N ILE A 142 17.43 -20.10 -13.24
CA ILE A 142 18.02 -18.82 -12.81
C ILE A 142 18.12 -18.84 -11.27
N TYR A 143 19.33 -18.81 -10.70
CA TYR A 143 19.59 -18.90 -9.27
C TYR A 143 20.34 -17.69 -8.73
N SER A 144 20.98 -16.89 -9.57
CA SER A 144 21.79 -15.73 -9.23
C SER A 144 21.57 -14.58 -10.21
N LEU A 145 22.04 -13.37 -9.86
CA LEU A 145 21.98 -12.24 -10.78
C LEU A 145 22.77 -12.51 -12.07
N SER A 146 23.87 -13.25 -12.01
CA SER A 146 24.69 -13.58 -13.19
C SER A 146 23.93 -14.45 -14.21
N ASP A 147 22.92 -15.22 -13.80
CA ASP A 147 22.10 -16.04 -14.69
C ASP A 147 21.11 -15.21 -15.53
N LEU A 148 20.98 -13.92 -15.25
CA LEU A 148 20.14 -12.97 -15.99
C LEU A 148 20.71 -12.59 -17.36
N ALA A 149 21.96 -12.99 -17.67
CA ALA A 149 22.57 -12.74 -18.97
C ALA A 149 21.69 -13.23 -20.13
N GLY A 150 21.30 -12.32 -21.02
CA GLY A 150 20.47 -12.65 -22.17
C GLY A 150 19.02 -13.04 -21.85
N LYS A 151 18.56 -12.91 -20.61
CA LYS A 151 17.19 -13.21 -20.19
C LYS A 151 16.24 -12.02 -20.46
N ARG A 152 14.96 -12.34 -20.54
CA ARG A 152 13.88 -11.35 -20.65
C ARG A 152 13.42 -10.97 -19.26
N ILE A 153 13.52 -9.70 -18.92
CA ILE A 153 13.19 -9.17 -17.60
C ILE A 153 11.98 -8.24 -17.72
N ALA A 154 10.97 -8.42 -16.86
CA ALA A 154 9.88 -7.45 -16.77
C ALA A 154 10.01 -6.63 -15.48
N VAL A 155 9.83 -5.33 -15.61
CA VAL A 155 9.92 -4.33 -14.55
C VAL A 155 8.77 -3.33 -14.69
N GLN A 156 8.42 -2.63 -13.61
CA GLN A 156 7.53 -1.48 -13.74
C GLN A 156 8.32 -0.27 -14.26
N SER A 157 7.70 0.48 -15.18
CA SER A 157 8.27 1.72 -15.75
C SER A 157 8.59 2.73 -14.64
N THR A 158 9.64 3.52 -14.87
CA THR A 158 10.09 4.63 -14.01
C THR A 158 10.44 4.22 -12.57
N THR A 159 10.76 2.91 -12.36
CA THR A 159 11.21 2.36 -11.08
C THR A 159 12.74 2.18 -11.03
N LYS A 160 13.27 1.87 -9.84
CA LYS A 160 14.73 1.59 -9.69
C LYS A 160 15.17 0.32 -10.41
N PRO A 161 14.42 -0.80 -10.39
CA PRO A 161 14.77 -1.95 -11.20
C PRO A 161 14.90 -1.63 -12.70
N GLU A 162 13.95 -0.87 -13.26
CA GLU A 162 14.06 -0.45 -14.66
C GLU A 162 15.34 0.34 -14.92
N GLU A 163 15.62 1.34 -14.09
CA GLU A 163 16.82 2.16 -14.20
C GLU A 163 18.10 1.31 -14.20
N LEU A 164 18.19 0.33 -13.27
CA LEU A 164 19.36 -0.55 -13.17
C LEU A 164 19.56 -1.39 -14.42
N PHE A 165 18.49 -1.98 -14.97
CA PHE A 165 18.58 -2.81 -16.17
C PHE A 165 18.85 -2.02 -17.42
N LEU A 166 18.35 -0.79 -17.55
CA LEU A 166 18.56 0.05 -18.73
C LEU A 166 19.88 0.80 -18.68
N SER A 167 20.36 1.20 -17.51
CA SER A 167 21.62 1.98 -17.38
C SER A 167 22.89 1.13 -17.41
N HIS A 168 22.78 -0.17 -17.12
CA HIS A 168 23.92 -1.09 -16.99
C HIS A 168 25.02 -0.59 -16.05
N THR A 169 24.65 0.13 -14.98
CA THR A 169 25.61 0.75 -14.05
C THR A 169 26.09 -0.18 -12.96
N ASP A 170 25.35 -1.26 -12.64
CA ASP A 170 25.73 -2.24 -11.64
C ASP A 170 26.45 -3.42 -12.28
N PRO A 171 27.77 -3.62 -12.00
CA PRO A 171 28.55 -4.68 -12.62
C PRO A 171 28.11 -6.10 -12.23
N ARG A 172 27.29 -6.27 -11.18
CA ARG A 172 26.73 -7.57 -10.77
C ARG A 172 25.61 -8.01 -11.72
N ILE A 173 24.99 -7.06 -12.41
CA ILE A 173 23.83 -7.28 -13.28
C ILE A 173 24.33 -7.39 -14.71
N PRO A 174 24.33 -8.59 -15.33
CA PRO A 174 24.72 -8.74 -16.71
C PRO A 174 23.67 -8.12 -17.64
N ALA A 175 24.06 -7.84 -18.89
CA ALA A 175 23.15 -7.33 -19.90
C ALA A 175 22.00 -8.32 -20.12
N PRO A 176 20.73 -7.92 -19.91
CA PRO A 176 19.57 -8.74 -20.26
C PRO A 176 19.43 -8.84 -21.78
N GLY A 177 18.68 -9.83 -22.25
CA GLY A 177 18.32 -9.94 -23.67
C GLY A 177 17.24 -8.95 -24.06
N GLU A 178 16.28 -8.73 -23.12
CA GLU A 178 15.19 -7.77 -23.31
C GLU A 178 14.68 -7.28 -21.94
N VAL A 179 14.27 -6.02 -21.88
CA VAL A 179 13.61 -5.43 -20.69
C VAL A 179 12.21 -4.97 -21.10
N PHE A 180 11.19 -5.53 -20.47
CA PHE A 180 9.80 -5.10 -20.63
C PHE A 180 9.48 -4.09 -19.52
N SER A 181 9.37 -2.82 -19.90
CA SER A 181 8.91 -1.75 -19.02
C SER A 181 7.39 -1.70 -19.06
N LEU A 182 6.76 -2.11 -17.98
CA LEU A 182 5.30 -2.21 -17.87
C LEU A 182 4.76 -1.05 -17.01
N GLN A 183 3.77 -0.34 -17.53
CA GLN A 183 3.12 0.75 -16.78
C GLN A 183 2.38 0.24 -15.55
N ASN A 184 1.67 -0.88 -15.70
CA ASN A 184 0.91 -1.50 -14.61
C ASN A 184 1.73 -2.61 -13.95
N PRO A 185 2.09 -2.49 -12.64
CA PRO A 185 2.89 -3.49 -11.93
C PRO A 185 2.19 -4.85 -11.79
N GLU A 186 0.86 -4.90 -11.81
CA GLU A 186 0.12 -6.16 -11.76
C GLU A 186 0.41 -7.07 -12.96
N LEU A 187 0.84 -6.52 -14.09
CA LEU A 187 1.19 -7.28 -15.29
C LEU A 187 2.51 -8.04 -15.15
N LEU A 188 3.36 -7.72 -14.20
CA LEU A 188 4.62 -8.43 -13.95
C LEU A 188 4.39 -9.93 -13.75
N TYR A 189 3.40 -10.29 -12.96
CA TYR A 189 3.11 -11.67 -12.57
C TYR A 189 2.60 -12.53 -13.73
N PRO A 190 1.61 -12.10 -14.53
CA PRO A 190 1.22 -12.85 -15.73
C PRO A 190 2.33 -12.89 -16.79
N TYR A 191 3.19 -11.85 -16.93
CA TYR A 191 4.34 -11.92 -17.84
C TYR A 191 5.29 -13.04 -17.45
N LEU A 192 5.57 -13.19 -16.14
CA LEU A 192 6.42 -14.27 -15.63
C LEU A 192 5.74 -15.64 -15.74
N SER A 193 4.51 -15.77 -15.27
CA SER A 193 3.81 -17.07 -15.22
C SER A 193 3.52 -17.65 -16.61
N LYS A 194 3.24 -16.80 -17.59
CA LYS A 194 3.02 -17.21 -18.98
C LYS A 194 4.30 -17.34 -19.81
N GLY A 195 5.46 -17.05 -19.22
CA GLY A 195 6.76 -17.18 -19.87
C GLY A 195 7.05 -16.09 -20.89
N TYR A 196 6.37 -14.94 -20.86
CA TYR A 196 6.75 -13.77 -21.65
C TYR A 196 8.04 -13.15 -21.12
N ALA A 197 8.21 -13.11 -19.80
CA ALA A 197 9.46 -12.80 -19.14
C ALA A 197 10.03 -14.04 -18.44
N ASP A 198 11.35 -14.09 -18.30
CA ASP A 198 12.08 -15.13 -17.59
C ASP A 198 12.26 -14.78 -16.11
N ALA A 199 12.27 -13.48 -15.80
CA ALA A 199 12.33 -12.93 -14.45
C ALA A 199 11.54 -11.62 -14.35
N ILE A 200 11.13 -11.27 -13.11
CA ILE A 200 10.57 -9.96 -12.78
C ILE A 200 11.40 -9.32 -11.67
N ALA A 201 11.39 -7.99 -11.61
CA ALA A 201 12.03 -7.25 -10.53
C ALA A 201 11.04 -6.27 -9.88
N ALA A 202 10.94 -6.35 -8.55
CA ALA A 202 10.03 -5.54 -7.76
C ALA A 202 10.43 -5.53 -6.27
N HIS A 203 9.68 -4.83 -5.43
CA HIS A 203 9.84 -4.93 -3.99
C HIS A 203 9.52 -6.34 -3.48
N GLU A 204 10.39 -6.90 -2.63
CA GLU A 204 10.23 -8.23 -2.03
C GLU A 204 8.85 -8.39 -1.38
N THR A 205 8.40 -7.40 -0.63
CA THR A 205 7.11 -7.41 0.05
C THR A 205 5.93 -7.52 -0.92
N SER A 206 6.00 -6.84 -2.07
CA SER A 206 4.95 -6.93 -3.09
C SER A 206 4.94 -8.30 -3.79
N ILE A 207 6.11 -8.86 -4.06
CA ILE A 207 6.20 -10.21 -4.63
C ILE A 207 5.64 -11.24 -3.67
N LEU A 208 6.03 -11.18 -2.38
CA LEU A 208 5.52 -12.11 -1.35
C LEU A 208 4.01 -12.01 -1.18
N GLN A 209 3.47 -10.79 -1.14
CA GLN A 209 2.02 -10.57 -1.09
C GLN A 209 1.31 -11.21 -2.29
N CYS A 210 1.84 -11.00 -3.49
CA CYS A 210 1.24 -11.53 -4.70
C CYS A 210 1.34 -13.07 -4.77
N MET A 211 2.44 -13.66 -4.25
CA MET A 211 2.58 -15.11 -4.12
C MET A 211 1.51 -15.69 -3.21
N ASP A 212 1.21 -15.02 -2.10
CA ASP A 212 0.19 -15.46 -1.14
C ASP A 212 -1.22 -15.29 -1.72
N ASP A 213 -1.56 -14.10 -2.22
CA ASP A 213 -2.89 -13.75 -2.71
C ASP A 213 -3.35 -14.63 -3.89
N TYR A 214 -2.41 -14.99 -4.78
CA TYR A 214 -2.72 -15.72 -6.03
C TYR A 214 -2.19 -17.17 -6.04
N GLY A 215 -1.59 -17.63 -4.94
CA GLY A 215 -1.01 -18.97 -4.85
C GLY A 215 0.11 -19.21 -5.87
N LEU A 216 0.94 -18.18 -6.15
CA LEU A 216 1.99 -18.28 -7.15
C LEU A 216 3.23 -18.99 -6.58
N GLU A 217 3.70 -20.02 -7.28
CA GLU A 217 4.95 -20.70 -6.95
C GLU A 217 6.15 -20.05 -7.64
N LEU A 218 6.64 -18.95 -7.04
CA LEU A 218 7.84 -18.25 -7.49
C LEU A 218 9.03 -18.56 -6.56
N ARG A 219 10.23 -18.30 -7.06
CA ARG A 219 11.47 -18.26 -6.28
C ARG A 219 12.03 -16.84 -6.35
N ILE A 220 12.24 -16.23 -5.20
CA ILE A 220 13.00 -15.00 -5.06
C ILE A 220 14.47 -15.37 -4.99
N LEU A 221 15.34 -14.65 -5.71
CA LEU A 221 16.79 -14.85 -5.61
C LEU A 221 17.29 -14.31 -4.27
N ASP A 222 18.26 -15.02 -3.67
CA ASP A 222 18.83 -14.63 -2.37
C ASP A 222 19.55 -13.28 -2.44
N GLU A 223 20.28 -13.04 -3.53
CA GLU A 223 20.96 -11.77 -3.78
C GLU A 223 19.98 -10.68 -4.23
N PRO A 224 19.79 -9.59 -3.45
CA PRO A 224 18.94 -8.49 -3.86
C PRO A 224 19.59 -7.63 -4.94
N LEU A 225 18.77 -6.99 -5.77
CA LEU A 225 19.26 -5.92 -6.66
C LEU A 225 19.83 -4.77 -5.83
N LEU A 226 19.03 -4.27 -4.89
CA LEU A 226 19.45 -3.25 -3.93
C LEU A 226 18.49 -3.18 -2.74
N THR A 227 18.99 -2.64 -1.64
CA THR A 227 18.16 -2.20 -0.51
C THR A 227 17.94 -0.70 -0.63
N VAL A 228 16.69 -0.26 -0.47
CA VAL A 228 16.28 1.13 -0.65
C VAL A 228 15.58 1.68 0.58
N GLY A 229 15.80 2.96 0.86
CA GLY A 229 14.96 3.73 1.77
C GLY A 229 13.72 4.23 1.02
N LEU A 230 12.54 3.97 1.58
CA LEU A 230 11.26 4.47 1.06
C LEU A 230 10.90 5.79 1.73
N GLY A 231 10.68 6.81 0.93
CA GLY A 231 10.35 8.15 1.40
C GLY A 231 9.12 8.73 0.73
N VAL A 232 8.66 9.84 1.28
CA VAL A 232 7.60 10.66 0.68
C VAL A 232 8.24 11.81 -0.06
N ALA A 233 7.85 12.00 -1.31
CA ALA A 233 8.41 13.02 -2.18
C ALA A 233 7.42 14.17 -2.38
N PHE A 234 7.89 15.39 -2.16
CA PHE A 234 7.20 16.64 -2.45
C PHE A 234 7.87 17.35 -3.63
N ALA A 235 7.16 18.28 -4.27
CA ALA A 235 7.77 19.10 -5.29
C ALA A 235 9.00 19.84 -4.74
N ARG A 236 10.04 20.01 -5.57
CA ARG A 236 11.25 20.75 -5.15
C ARG A 236 10.97 22.19 -4.71
N THR A 237 9.89 22.76 -5.21
CA THR A 237 9.44 24.13 -4.94
C THR A 237 8.47 24.21 -3.76
N ASP A 238 8.19 23.12 -3.08
CA ASP A 238 7.29 23.12 -1.90
C ASP A 238 7.98 23.83 -0.73
N ASP A 239 7.44 24.98 -0.33
CA ASP A 239 7.96 25.82 0.74
C ASP A 239 7.14 25.70 2.05
N ARG A 240 6.13 24.81 2.08
CA ARG A 240 5.25 24.63 3.25
C ARG A 240 5.95 23.95 4.43
N GLY A 241 7.13 23.38 4.23
CA GLY A 241 7.88 22.68 5.28
C GLY A 241 7.33 21.29 5.62
N LEU A 242 6.41 20.75 4.80
CA LEU A 242 5.73 19.47 5.05
C LEU A 242 6.69 18.28 5.09
N ALA A 243 7.71 18.26 4.22
CA ALA A 243 8.69 17.18 4.20
C ALA A 243 9.46 17.04 5.51
N GLN A 244 9.86 18.18 6.12
CA GLN A 244 10.57 18.19 7.40
C GLN A 244 9.64 17.84 8.57
N GLU A 245 8.41 18.33 8.55
CA GLU A 245 7.43 18.05 9.59
C GLU A 245 7.03 16.59 9.57
N LEU A 246 6.77 16.03 8.39
CA LEU A 246 6.46 14.61 8.21
C LEU A 246 7.63 13.72 8.64
N SER A 247 8.88 14.11 8.37
CA SER A 247 10.08 13.41 8.86
C SER A 247 10.14 13.35 10.38
N ARG A 248 9.82 14.46 11.06
CA ARG A 248 9.72 14.49 12.54
C ARG A 248 8.60 13.60 13.05
N THR A 249 7.45 13.61 12.36
CA THR A 249 6.31 12.75 12.70
C THR A 249 6.65 11.28 12.56
N PHE A 250 7.40 10.89 11.51
CA PHE A 250 7.91 9.51 11.37
C PHE A 250 8.82 9.10 12.53
N SER A 251 9.68 9.99 12.98
CA SER A 251 10.53 9.70 14.16
C SER A 251 9.65 9.45 15.40
N GLN A 252 8.67 10.31 15.65
CA GLN A 252 7.73 10.14 16.77
C GLN A 252 6.94 8.82 16.67
N MET A 253 6.43 8.49 15.48
CA MET A 253 5.69 7.24 15.25
C MET A 253 6.56 6.00 15.42
N ARG A 254 7.86 6.12 15.17
CA ARG A 254 8.85 5.06 15.41
C ARG A 254 9.12 4.90 16.89
N ASP A 255 9.34 6.02 17.59
CA ASP A 255 9.69 6.05 19.02
C ASP A 255 8.54 5.54 19.91
N ASP A 256 7.30 5.83 19.55
CA ASP A 256 6.09 5.38 20.30
C ASP A 256 5.56 4.01 19.84
N GLY A 257 6.20 3.36 18.88
CA GLY A 257 5.86 2.03 18.39
C GLY A 257 4.72 1.98 17.36
N THR A 258 4.15 3.13 16.98
CA THR A 258 3.03 3.19 16.02
C THR A 258 3.45 2.65 14.64
N THR A 259 4.65 3.00 14.16
CA THR A 259 5.16 2.46 12.89
C THR A 259 5.21 0.94 12.92
N GLN A 260 5.78 0.35 13.98
CA GLN A 260 5.86 -1.11 14.12
C GLN A 260 4.48 -1.76 14.16
N GLN A 261 3.53 -1.14 14.85
CA GLN A 261 2.15 -1.63 14.94
C GLN A 261 1.46 -1.62 13.57
N ILE A 262 1.63 -0.54 12.79
CA ILE A 262 1.06 -0.43 11.45
C ILE A 262 1.69 -1.47 10.51
N LEU A 263 3.02 -1.53 10.44
CA LEU A 263 3.71 -2.52 9.61
C LEU A 263 3.33 -3.96 9.96
N GLY A 264 3.11 -4.25 11.26
CA GLY A 264 2.73 -5.58 11.76
C GLY A 264 1.33 -6.05 11.33
N LYS A 265 0.49 -5.17 10.75
CA LYS A 265 -0.78 -5.58 10.13
C LYS A 265 -0.57 -6.29 8.79
N TYR A 266 0.54 -6.00 8.12
CA TYR A 266 0.84 -6.41 6.75
C TYR A 266 2.05 -7.32 6.62
N LEU A 267 2.98 -7.26 7.59
CA LEU A 267 4.29 -7.90 7.52
C LEU A 267 4.53 -8.74 8.77
N GLU A 268 4.99 -9.99 8.60
CA GLU A 268 5.24 -10.91 9.71
C GLU A 268 6.36 -10.42 10.66
N ASN A 269 7.39 -9.77 10.12
CA ASN A 269 8.51 -9.24 10.90
C ASN A 269 8.72 -7.75 10.60
N PRO A 270 7.89 -6.86 11.19
CA PRO A 270 7.91 -5.43 10.90
C PRO A 270 9.26 -4.78 11.26
N GLN A 271 9.96 -5.28 12.27
CA GLN A 271 11.25 -4.73 12.70
C GLN A 271 12.31 -4.77 11.59
N LYS A 272 12.27 -5.80 10.74
CA LYS A 272 13.18 -5.95 9.59
C LYS A 272 13.13 -4.73 8.65
N TYR A 273 11.99 -4.08 8.55
CA TYR A 273 11.75 -3.00 7.61
C TYR A 273 11.97 -1.59 8.19
N MET A 274 12.36 -1.49 9.46
CA MET A 274 12.51 -0.21 10.15
C MET A 274 13.93 0.36 10.07
N GLU A 275 14.94 -0.47 9.75
CA GLU A 275 16.36 -0.06 9.71
C GLU A 275 17.07 -0.65 8.49
N ALA A 276 17.93 0.16 7.84
CA ALA A 276 18.74 -0.31 6.72
C ALA A 276 19.71 -1.44 7.14
N SER A 277 20.23 -1.39 8.37
CA SER A 277 21.15 -2.37 8.95
C SER A 277 20.54 -3.76 9.08
N SER A 278 19.23 -3.87 9.16
CA SER A 278 18.52 -5.15 9.22
C SER A 278 18.73 -6.04 7.98
N TYR A 279 19.14 -5.44 6.87
CA TYR A 279 19.45 -6.13 5.61
C TYR A 279 20.95 -6.35 5.37
N ALA A 280 21.82 -5.86 6.26
CA ALA A 280 23.27 -5.95 6.09
C ALA A 280 23.83 -7.37 6.41
N ASN A 281 23.01 -8.22 7.02
CA ASN A 281 23.38 -9.56 7.48
C ASN A 281 22.63 -10.70 6.76
N ASP A 282 21.89 -10.39 5.68
CA ASP A 282 21.18 -11.37 4.85
C ASP A 282 22.03 -11.81 3.61
#